data_8e48bbeeae15fff3fe65dee1ab4e973c
#
_entry.id   8e48bbeeae15fff3fe65dee1ab4e973c
#
_cell.length_a   1.000
_cell.length_b   1.000
_cell.length_c   1.000
_cell.angle_alpha   90.00
_cell.angle_beta   90.00
_cell.angle_gamma   90.00
#
_symmetry.space_group_name_H-M   'P 1'
#
loop_
_entity.id
_entity.type
_entity.pdbx_description
1 polymer ?
#
loop_
_entity_poly.entity_id
_entity_poly.type
_entity_poly.pdbx_seq_one_letter_code
_entity_poly.pdbx_strand_id
1 'polypeptide(L)'
;MTKGVLINDLELGYAPLSAFHFARFMTDKEFHNNVFDSHIYVIAQRKEITFSNFFYSEKILELSFDIEQEDNPNVIRCRLPFFQENIAKDLTNSIELRIHNRKSTPTKKVGPPFKGTQAFTIQSTNPSTGKTKMLAQYTPDKLFQNYWKGHIKAKFTGDYSEMLEYNVHYVGKSTEQNICQRLSGHSTFQEILTYQNSLSFKNIPSNEIMILLFRIKDNNTVVKWGDEATSEEISNYLTDYILPSDKKLSLDAEKALIRHLQPEYNKILYKSFPNKTDLINKDYHSLILYGLTDPIKLNYKKSELKGNKDWGERDYISVKQK
;
A
#
# COMPACT_ATOMS: atom_id res chain seq x y z
N MET A 1 13.65 -28.44 23.32
CA MET A 1 14.18 -27.52 22.30
C MET A 1 13.45 -26.20 22.42
N THR A 2 14.16 -25.13 22.64
CA THR A 2 13.59 -23.77 22.76
C THR A 2 13.06 -23.32 21.41
N LYS A 3 11.84 -22.76 21.37
CA LYS A 3 11.20 -22.28 20.14
C LYS A 3 11.10 -20.76 20.16
N GLY A 4 11.45 -20.16 19.04
CA GLY A 4 11.42 -18.73 18.84
C GLY A 4 10.06 -18.20 18.38
N VAL A 5 10.01 -16.88 18.18
CA VAL A 5 8.94 -16.14 17.53
C VAL A 5 9.50 -15.55 16.25
N LEU A 6 8.86 -15.83 15.11
CA LEU A 6 9.20 -15.23 13.83
C LEU A 6 8.24 -14.06 13.57
N ILE A 7 8.79 -12.88 13.36
CA ILE A 7 8.04 -11.64 13.08
C ILE A 7 8.30 -11.26 11.63
N ASN A 8 7.25 -11.15 10.84
CA ASN A 8 7.32 -10.80 9.43
C ASN A 8 6.67 -9.44 9.19
N ASP A 9 7.40 -8.58 8.53
CA ASP A 9 6.97 -7.26 8.13
C ASP A 9 6.36 -7.30 6.72
N LEU A 10 5.07 -6.98 6.62
CA LEU A 10 4.36 -6.80 5.36
C LEU A 10 4.41 -5.34 4.94
N GLU A 11 5.02 -5.06 3.79
CA GLU A 11 5.16 -3.71 3.23
C GLU A 11 4.45 -3.60 1.88
N LEU A 12 3.88 -2.42 1.60
CA LEU A 12 3.39 -2.09 0.27
C LEU A 12 4.56 -1.96 -0.72
N GLY A 13 4.61 -2.82 -1.72
CA GLY A 13 5.59 -2.76 -2.80
C GLY A 13 5.40 -1.51 -3.68
N TYR A 14 4.18 -1.01 -3.76
CA TYR A 14 3.82 0.24 -4.42
C TYR A 14 2.68 0.93 -3.64
N ALA A 15 2.50 2.24 -3.87
CA ALA A 15 1.38 2.98 -3.29
C ALA A 15 0.05 2.30 -3.65
N PRO A 16 -0.96 2.33 -2.77
CA PRO A 16 -2.29 1.84 -3.10
C PRO A 16 -2.79 2.44 -4.42
N LEU A 17 -3.30 1.61 -5.30
CA LEU A 17 -3.74 1.99 -6.64
C LEU A 17 -5.24 1.88 -6.76
N SER A 18 -5.91 2.91 -7.27
CA SER A 18 -7.26 2.69 -7.75
C SER A 18 -7.26 1.72 -8.94
N ALA A 19 -8.35 0.98 -9.13
CA ALA A 19 -8.51 0.08 -10.26
C ALA A 19 -8.25 0.78 -11.61
N PHE A 20 -8.60 2.07 -11.71
CA PHE A 20 -8.31 2.91 -12.87
C PHE A 20 -6.80 3.11 -13.09
N HIS A 21 -6.05 3.45 -12.04
CA HIS A 21 -4.60 3.63 -12.14
C HIS A 21 -3.89 2.30 -12.39
N PHE A 22 -4.34 1.22 -11.73
CA PHE A 22 -3.80 -0.11 -11.97
C PHE A 22 -3.90 -0.51 -13.45
N ALA A 23 -5.07 -0.33 -14.07
CA ALA A 23 -5.27 -0.62 -15.49
C ALA A 23 -4.32 0.18 -16.41
N ARG A 24 -3.97 1.41 -16.05
CA ARG A 24 -3.02 2.24 -16.80
C ARG A 24 -1.56 1.81 -16.63
N PHE A 25 -1.19 1.31 -15.44
CA PHE A 25 0.18 0.90 -15.14
C PHE A 25 0.50 -0.55 -15.55
N MET A 26 -0.50 -1.29 -15.99
CA MET A 26 -0.33 -2.69 -16.42
C MET A 26 0.73 -2.91 -17.50
N THR A 27 1.05 -1.89 -18.30
CA THR A 27 2.09 -1.94 -19.35
C THR A 27 3.36 -1.19 -18.97
N ASP A 28 3.42 -0.61 -17.78
CA ASP A 28 4.54 0.20 -17.32
C ASP A 28 5.64 -0.69 -16.72
N LYS A 29 6.84 -0.66 -17.31
CA LYS A 29 7.98 -1.48 -16.85
C LYS A 29 8.48 -1.08 -15.47
N GLU A 30 8.48 0.21 -15.14
CA GLU A 30 8.92 0.69 -13.83
C GLU A 30 7.96 0.20 -12.74
N PHE A 31 6.65 0.26 -13.01
CA PHE A 31 5.65 -0.32 -12.10
C PHE A 31 5.87 -1.81 -11.89
N HIS A 32 6.07 -2.58 -12.97
CA HIS A 32 6.34 -4.03 -12.86
C HIS A 32 7.58 -4.33 -12.01
N ASN A 33 8.64 -3.55 -12.13
CA ASN A 33 9.86 -3.72 -11.33
C ASN A 33 9.61 -3.43 -9.85
N ASN A 34 8.77 -2.47 -9.53
CA ASN A 34 8.44 -2.11 -8.14
C ASN A 34 7.55 -3.13 -7.43
N VAL A 35 6.76 -3.91 -8.17
CA VAL A 35 5.81 -4.88 -7.61
C VAL A 35 6.18 -6.33 -7.88
N PHE A 36 7.33 -6.56 -8.46
CA PHE A 36 7.81 -7.89 -8.89
C PHE A 36 7.83 -8.92 -7.74
N ASP A 37 8.20 -8.49 -6.53
CA ASP A 37 8.27 -9.29 -5.30
C ASP A 37 7.00 -9.19 -4.42
N SER A 38 5.95 -8.54 -4.93
CA SER A 38 4.66 -8.49 -4.24
C SER A 38 3.87 -9.76 -4.51
N HIS A 39 3.73 -10.60 -3.49
CA HIS A 39 3.06 -11.90 -3.59
C HIS A 39 1.66 -11.93 -2.98
N ILE A 40 1.29 -10.91 -2.24
CA ILE A 40 -0.02 -10.78 -1.60
C ILE A 40 -0.70 -9.54 -2.15
N TYR A 41 -1.99 -9.63 -2.44
CA TYR A 41 -2.78 -8.49 -2.82
C TYR A 41 -4.10 -8.42 -2.06
N VAL A 42 -4.52 -7.20 -1.80
CA VAL A 42 -5.81 -6.90 -1.18
C VAL A 42 -6.61 -6.04 -2.15
N ILE A 43 -7.84 -6.45 -2.40
CA ILE A 43 -8.83 -5.64 -3.11
C ILE A 43 -9.74 -5.04 -2.04
N ALA A 44 -9.76 -3.72 -1.99
CA ALA A 44 -10.47 -2.98 -0.99
C ALA A 44 -11.23 -1.79 -1.61
N GLN A 45 -11.98 -1.10 -0.80
CA GLN A 45 -12.73 0.08 -1.19
C GLN A 45 -12.56 1.18 -0.16
N ARG A 46 -12.50 2.42 -0.62
CA ARG A 46 -12.57 3.61 0.21
C ARG A 46 -13.26 4.75 -0.53
N LYS A 47 -13.56 5.84 0.18
CA LYS A 47 -14.01 7.09 -0.44
C LYS A 47 -12.89 7.72 -1.26
N GLU A 48 -13.25 8.31 -2.40
CA GLU A 48 -12.29 8.94 -3.32
C GLU A 48 -11.51 10.05 -2.60
N ILE A 49 -10.20 10.09 -2.86
CA ILE A 49 -9.31 11.16 -2.39
C ILE A 49 -8.79 11.93 -3.59
N THR A 50 -8.87 13.25 -3.51
CA THR A 50 -8.46 14.15 -4.60
C THR A 50 -7.65 15.33 -4.09
N PHE A 51 -6.95 15.98 -5.00
CA PHE A 51 -6.29 17.26 -4.75
C PHE A 51 -7.16 18.44 -5.16
N SER A 52 -6.93 19.59 -4.52
CA SER A 52 -7.52 20.88 -4.86
C SER A 52 -6.61 22.04 -4.45
N ASN A 53 -7.02 23.26 -4.77
CA ASN A 53 -6.41 24.51 -4.28
C ASN A 53 -4.90 24.63 -4.51
N PHE A 54 -4.43 24.27 -5.70
CA PHE A 54 -3.01 24.38 -6.04
C PHE A 54 -2.55 25.82 -6.04
N PHE A 55 -1.45 26.08 -5.34
CA PHE A 55 -0.77 27.37 -5.31
C PHE A 55 0.74 27.17 -5.29
N TYR A 56 1.44 27.87 -6.16
CA TYR A 56 2.91 27.87 -6.19
C TYR A 56 3.45 29.21 -5.69
N SER A 57 4.36 29.14 -4.73
CA SER A 57 5.06 30.31 -4.19
C SER A 57 6.49 30.37 -4.76
N GLU A 58 6.73 31.32 -5.67
CA GLU A 58 8.08 31.56 -6.23
C GLU A 58 9.09 31.99 -5.15
N LYS A 59 8.63 32.73 -4.13
CA LYS A 59 9.50 33.25 -3.06
C LYS A 59 10.16 32.15 -2.24
N ILE A 60 9.44 31.06 -2.00
CA ILE A 60 9.91 29.93 -1.16
C ILE A 60 10.04 28.63 -1.96
N LEU A 61 9.77 28.69 -3.26
CA LEU A 61 9.85 27.55 -4.20
C LEU A 61 9.08 26.32 -3.68
N GLU A 62 7.84 26.57 -3.26
CA GLU A 62 6.98 25.57 -2.63
C GLU A 62 5.63 25.48 -3.37
N LEU A 63 5.21 24.26 -3.65
CA LEU A 63 3.87 23.95 -4.13
C LEU A 63 2.99 23.61 -2.93
N SER A 64 1.91 24.34 -2.73
CA SER A 64 0.88 24.01 -1.75
C SER A 64 -0.40 23.58 -2.43
N PHE A 65 -1.12 22.65 -1.81
CA PHE A 65 -2.40 22.15 -2.27
C PHE A 65 -3.15 21.52 -1.10
N ASP A 66 -4.43 21.32 -1.27
CA ASP A 66 -5.26 20.60 -0.33
C ASP A 66 -5.51 19.18 -0.82
N ILE A 67 -5.66 18.23 0.12
CA ILE A 67 -6.09 16.86 -0.10
C ILE A 67 -7.44 16.70 0.57
N GLU A 68 -8.44 16.31 -0.21
CA GLU A 68 -9.82 16.16 0.23
C GLU A 68 -10.28 14.73 0.01
N GLN A 69 -11.08 14.20 0.94
CA GLN A 69 -11.78 12.94 0.78
C GLN A 69 -13.27 13.21 0.68
N GLU A 70 -13.96 12.48 -0.19
CA GLU A 70 -15.43 12.61 -0.34
C GLU A 70 -16.13 12.37 1.00
N ASP A 71 -17.13 13.21 1.34
CA ASP A 71 -17.87 13.22 2.60
C ASP A 71 -17.02 13.28 3.89
N ASN A 72 -15.76 13.70 3.81
CA ASN A 72 -14.93 13.96 4.97
C ASN A 72 -14.73 15.48 5.10
N PRO A 73 -15.13 16.10 6.21
CA PRO A 73 -14.94 17.54 6.42
C PRO A 73 -13.46 17.91 6.67
N ASN A 74 -12.61 16.93 6.97
CA ASN A 74 -11.21 17.16 7.23
C ASN A 74 -10.45 17.37 5.93
N VAL A 75 -9.93 18.57 5.74
CA VAL A 75 -9.09 18.94 4.59
C VAL A 75 -7.63 18.94 5.05
N ILE A 76 -6.79 18.19 4.36
CA ILE A 76 -5.36 18.13 4.66
C ILE A 76 -4.62 19.09 3.76
N ARG A 77 -4.02 20.11 4.34
CA ARG A 77 -3.16 21.02 3.59
C ARG A 77 -1.75 20.45 3.50
N CYS A 78 -1.23 20.34 2.28
CA CYS A 78 0.12 19.91 2.00
C CYS A 78 0.97 21.07 1.48
N ARG A 79 2.23 21.11 1.93
CA ARG A 79 3.28 21.96 1.40
C ARG A 79 4.43 21.09 0.93
N LEU A 80 4.72 21.15 -0.36
CA LEU A 80 5.74 20.35 -1.02
C LEU A 80 6.86 21.27 -1.52
N PRO A 81 8.03 21.28 -0.89
CA PRO A 81 9.20 21.96 -1.44
C PRO A 81 9.47 21.42 -2.84
N PHE A 82 9.59 22.32 -3.81
CA PHE A 82 9.71 21.94 -5.21
C PHE A 82 11.10 21.40 -5.53
N PHE A 83 12.11 22.05 -4.93
CA PHE A 83 13.50 21.65 -5.10
C PHE A 83 13.92 20.69 -4.01
N GLN A 84 13.92 19.42 -4.35
CA GLN A 84 14.42 18.34 -3.52
C GLN A 84 14.92 17.21 -4.41
N GLU A 85 15.76 16.34 -3.85
CA GLU A 85 16.53 15.34 -4.58
C GLU A 85 15.72 14.49 -5.56
N ASN A 86 14.52 14.11 -5.17
CA ASN A 86 13.64 13.21 -5.94
C ASN A 86 12.62 13.96 -6.81
N ILE A 87 12.68 15.29 -6.91
CA ILE A 87 11.78 16.07 -7.74
C ILE A 87 12.59 16.88 -8.77
N ALA A 88 13.35 17.86 -8.32
CA ALA A 88 14.18 18.70 -9.20
C ALA A 88 15.49 19.07 -8.52
N LYS A 89 16.60 18.78 -9.19
CA LYS A 89 17.95 19.09 -8.70
C LYS A 89 18.51 20.40 -9.21
N ASP A 90 18.09 20.85 -10.38
CA ASP A 90 18.54 22.09 -10.98
C ASP A 90 17.40 22.84 -11.69
N LEU A 91 17.64 24.13 -11.92
CA LEU A 91 16.68 25.11 -12.47
C LEU A 91 16.98 25.50 -13.92
N THR A 92 17.89 24.80 -14.58
CA THR A 92 18.30 25.21 -15.95
C THR A 92 17.20 24.98 -16.98
N ASN A 93 16.19 24.20 -16.63
CA ASN A 93 15.05 23.91 -17.49
C ASN A 93 13.76 24.53 -16.96
N SER A 94 12.83 24.84 -17.85
CA SER A 94 11.48 25.22 -17.43
C SER A 94 10.77 24.02 -16.77
N ILE A 95 10.01 24.31 -15.73
CA ILE A 95 9.25 23.31 -14.99
C ILE A 95 7.76 23.52 -15.24
N GLU A 96 7.09 22.45 -15.58
CA GLU A 96 5.66 22.42 -15.85
C GLU A 96 4.95 21.56 -14.80
N LEU A 97 3.84 22.08 -14.28
CA LEU A 97 2.88 21.30 -13.48
C LEU A 97 1.71 20.90 -14.39
N ARG A 98 1.51 19.59 -14.56
CA ARG A 98 0.34 19.06 -15.27
C ARG A 98 -0.64 18.46 -14.28
N ILE A 99 -1.88 18.94 -14.34
CA ILE A 99 -2.97 18.52 -13.48
C ILE A 99 -3.86 17.53 -14.25
N HIS A 100 -4.12 16.36 -13.65
CA HIS A 100 -4.88 15.28 -14.26
C HIS A 100 -6.21 15.12 -13.55
N ASN A 101 -7.29 15.43 -14.24
CA ASN A 101 -8.64 15.24 -13.75
C ASN A 101 -9.33 14.10 -14.50
N ARG A 102 -10.14 13.31 -13.78
CA ARG A 102 -11.03 12.35 -14.43
C ARG A 102 -12.17 13.12 -15.10
N LYS A 103 -12.40 12.89 -16.38
CA LYS A 103 -13.57 13.45 -17.07
C LYS A 103 -14.83 12.76 -16.53
N SER A 104 -15.46 13.34 -15.54
CA SER A 104 -16.74 12.83 -15.02
C SER A 104 -17.95 13.35 -15.80
N THR A 105 -17.82 14.49 -16.49
CA THR A 105 -18.86 15.02 -17.37
C THR A 105 -18.24 15.93 -18.44
N PRO A 106 -18.74 15.92 -19.68
CA PRO A 106 -18.21 16.72 -20.80
C PRO A 106 -18.33 18.24 -20.61
N THR A 107 -19.08 18.70 -19.60
CA THR A 107 -19.53 20.10 -19.47
C THR A 107 -18.80 20.90 -18.38
N LYS A 108 -18.02 20.29 -17.50
CA LYS A 108 -17.27 21.05 -16.48
C LYS A 108 -15.93 21.51 -17.03
N LYS A 109 -15.77 22.82 -17.21
CA LYS A 109 -14.47 23.45 -17.41
C LYS A 109 -13.61 23.21 -16.16
N VAL A 110 -12.48 22.52 -16.33
CA VAL A 110 -11.50 22.34 -15.27
C VAL A 110 -10.66 23.61 -15.20
N GLY A 111 -10.77 24.33 -14.10
CA GLY A 111 -10.00 25.54 -13.81
C GLY A 111 -9.82 25.69 -12.29
N PRO A 112 -9.11 26.73 -11.83
CA PRO A 112 -8.97 26.97 -10.42
C PRO A 112 -10.34 26.95 -9.72
N PRO A 113 -10.46 26.32 -8.54
CA PRO A 113 -9.42 25.77 -7.66
C PRO A 113 -8.95 24.34 -7.99
N PHE A 114 -9.19 23.83 -9.20
CA PHE A 114 -8.83 22.48 -9.66
C PHE A 114 -9.37 21.35 -8.76
N LYS A 115 -10.55 21.52 -8.23
CA LYS A 115 -11.20 20.55 -7.36
C LYS A 115 -11.43 19.22 -8.07
N GLY A 116 -11.18 18.09 -7.37
CA GLY A 116 -11.34 16.75 -7.93
C GLY A 116 -10.16 16.31 -8.80
N THR A 117 -8.98 16.90 -8.62
CA THR A 117 -7.75 16.46 -9.29
C THR A 117 -7.26 15.14 -8.71
N GLN A 118 -7.12 14.12 -9.56
CA GLN A 118 -6.72 12.77 -9.12
C GLN A 118 -5.21 12.56 -9.11
N ALA A 119 -4.50 13.30 -9.93
CA ALA A 119 -3.05 13.23 -10.00
C ALA A 119 -2.47 14.53 -10.52
N PHE A 120 -1.21 14.79 -10.21
CA PHE A 120 -0.43 15.82 -10.88
C PHE A 120 0.96 15.29 -11.24
N THR A 121 1.53 15.86 -12.28
CA THR A 121 2.87 15.51 -12.78
C THR A 121 3.74 16.74 -12.82
N ILE A 122 4.97 16.64 -12.35
CA ILE A 122 6.01 17.63 -12.45
C ILE A 122 6.91 17.23 -13.61
N GLN A 123 7.09 18.11 -14.58
CA GLN A 123 7.91 17.86 -15.77
C GLN A 123 8.93 18.97 -15.93
N SER A 124 10.07 18.62 -16.51
CA SER A 124 11.10 19.58 -16.93
C SER A 124 11.19 19.58 -18.45
N THR A 125 11.17 20.77 -19.05
CA THR A 125 11.30 20.95 -20.50
C THR A 125 12.59 21.70 -20.79
N ASN A 126 13.47 21.09 -21.60
CA ASN A 126 14.68 21.76 -22.07
C ASN A 126 14.28 22.79 -23.12
N PRO A 127 14.55 24.10 -22.88
CA PRO A 127 14.09 25.19 -23.76
C PRO A 127 14.75 25.14 -25.15
N SER A 128 15.96 24.60 -25.25
CA SER A 128 16.72 24.57 -26.51
C SER A 128 16.29 23.40 -27.41
N THR A 129 15.85 22.29 -26.85
CA THR A 129 15.52 21.08 -27.62
C THR A 129 14.03 20.73 -27.61
N GLY A 130 13.23 21.40 -26.76
CA GLY A 130 11.81 21.06 -26.53
C GLY A 130 11.57 19.70 -25.88
N LYS A 131 12.63 18.97 -25.52
CA LYS A 131 12.49 17.65 -24.87
C LYS A 131 11.97 17.78 -23.46
N THR A 132 10.89 17.06 -23.17
CA THR A 132 10.26 17.01 -21.85
C THR A 132 10.66 15.72 -21.12
N LYS A 133 11.02 15.86 -19.84
CA LYS A 133 11.30 14.75 -18.93
C LYS A 133 10.35 14.82 -17.75
N MET A 134 9.67 13.72 -17.44
CA MET A 134 8.90 13.59 -16.22
C MET A 134 9.85 13.49 -15.03
N LEU A 135 9.67 14.35 -14.03
CA LEU A 135 10.45 14.37 -12.79
C LEU A 135 9.74 13.61 -11.69
N ALA A 136 8.43 13.84 -11.53
CA ALA A 136 7.62 13.18 -10.53
C ALA A 136 6.15 13.14 -10.97
N GLN A 137 5.43 12.12 -10.50
CA GLN A 137 3.98 11.99 -10.63
C GLN A 137 3.39 11.54 -9.31
N TYR A 138 2.37 12.24 -8.85
CA TYR A 138 1.70 11.98 -7.59
C TYR A 138 0.20 11.78 -7.77
N THR A 139 -0.31 10.67 -7.24
CA THR A 139 -1.66 10.52 -6.72
C THR A 139 -1.61 10.83 -5.22
N PRO A 140 -2.73 11.07 -4.52
CA PRO A 140 -2.70 11.25 -3.07
C PRO A 140 -1.99 10.11 -2.34
N ASP A 141 -2.27 8.86 -2.71
CA ASP A 141 -1.62 7.68 -2.13
C ASP A 141 -0.11 7.64 -2.36
N LYS A 142 0.33 7.93 -3.58
CA LYS A 142 1.77 7.94 -3.89
C LYS A 142 2.49 9.08 -3.17
N LEU A 143 1.83 10.21 -2.99
CA LEU A 143 2.36 11.32 -2.20
C LEU A 143 2.54 10.91 -0.74
N PHE A 144 1.50 10.34 -0.11
CA PHE A 144 1.58 9.82 1.25
C PHE A 144 2.66 8.76 1.39
N GLN A 145 2.71 7.77 0.48
CA GLN A 145 3.72 6.72 0.53
C GLN A 145 5.14 7.29 0.45
N ASN A 146 5.40 8.18 -0.49
CA ASN A 146 6.72 8.80 -0.61
C ASN A 146 7.10 9.63 0.63
N TYR A 147 6.12 10.24 1.28
CA TYR A 147 6.34 10.97 2.52
C TYR A 147 6.72 10.05 3.68
N TRP A 148 5.91 9.04 3.99
CA TRP A 148 6.23 8.17 5.14
C TRP A 148 7.45 7.28 4.92
N LYS A 149 7.80 6.98 3.65
CA LYS A 149 9.06 6.31 3.29
C LYS A 149 10.28 7.26 3.30
N GLY A 150 10.07 8.57 3.50
CA GLY A 150 11.15 9.56 3.52
C GLY A 150 11.72 9.89 2.13
N HIS A 151 11.05 9.50 1.05
CA HIS A 151 11.48 9.78 -0.32
C HIS A 151 11.27 11.24 -0.71
N ILE A 152 10.33 11.93 -0.06
CA ILE A 152 10.08 13.36 -0.23
C ILE A 152 9.96 14.06 1.11
N LYS A 153 10.33 15.34 1.12
CA LYS A 153 10.06 16.25 2.22
C LYS A 153 8.76 16.97 1.90
N ALA A 154 7.76 16.78 2.75
CA ALA A 154 6.48 17.47 2.67
C ALA A 154 6.02 17.83 4.08
N LYS A 155 5.15 18.85 4.19
CA LYS A 155 4.50 19.20 5.46
C LYS A 155 3.01 19.04 5.30
N PHE A 156 2.40 18.20 6.11
CA PHE A 156 0.96 18.03 6.19
C PHE A 156 0.41 18.74 7.42
N THR A 157 -0.71 19.43 7.27
CA THR A 157 -1.44 20.06 8.36
C THR A 157 -2.81 19.38 8.44
N GLY A 158 -3.10 18.73 9.55
CA GLY A 158 -4.28 17.91 9.79
C GLY A 158 -3.94 16.43 9.92
N ASP A 159 -4.91 15.65 10.42
CA ASP A 159 -4.80 14.19 10.54
C ASP A 159 -5.37 13.52 9.29
N TYR A 160 -4.52 12.81 8.56
CA TYR A 160 -4.88 12.09 7.33
C TYR A 160 -5.10 10.58 7.56
N SER A 161 -5.10 10.11 8.80
CA SER A 161 -5.22 8.68 9.12
C SER A 161 -6.49 8.05 8.56
N GLU A 162 -7.63 8.75 8.64
CA GLU A 162 -8.92 8.30 8.07
C GLU A 162 -8.87 8.13 6.54
N MET A 163 -8.04 8.90 5.85
CA MET A 163 -7.86 8.79 4.40
C MET A 163 -7.12 7.52 3.98
N LEU A 164 -6.45 6.86 4.94
CA LEU A 164 -5.67 5.64 4.74
C LEU A 164 -6.40 4.39 5.25
N GLU A 165 -7.71 4.46 5.46
CA GLU A 165 -8.56 3.33 5.82
C GLU A 165 -9.17 2.66 4.58
N TYR A 166 -9.10 1.33 4.55
CA TYR A 166 -9.54 0.53 3.41
C TYR A 166 -10.48 -0.58 3.85
N ASN A 167 -11.71 -0.60 3.32
CA ASN A 167 -12.67 -1.69 3.52
C ASN A 167 -12.31 -2.86 2.60
N VAL A 168 -11.88 -3.96 3.18
CA VAL A 168 -11.36 -5.12 2.44
C VAL A 168 -12.49 -5.97 1.89
N HIS A 169 -12.48 -6.21 0.59
CA HIS A 169 -13.40 -7.12 -0.10
C HIS A 169 -12.81 -8.49 -0.35
N TYR A 170 -11.49 -8.54 -0.64
CA TYR A 170 -10.81 -9.77 -1.00
C TYR A 170 -9.32 -9.71 -0.65
N VAL A 171 -8.77 -10.83 -0.21
CA VAL A 171 -7.33 -11.05 -0.04
C VAL A 171 -6.93 -12.21 -0.93
N GLY A 172 -5.84 -12.07 -1.67
CA GLY A 172 -5.33 -13.12 -2.54
C GLY A 172 -3.81 -13.10 -2.66
N LYS A 173 -3.29 -14.08 -3.39
CA LYS A 173 -1.85 -14.27 -3.61
C LYS A 173 -1.50 -14.45 -5.08
N SER A 174 -0.24 -14.16 -5.39
CA SER A 174 0.39 -14.39 -6.69
C SER A 174 1.81 -14.90 -6.50
N THR A 175 1.94 -16.18 -6.15
CA THR A 175 3.23 -16.83 -5.91
C THR A 175 3.73 -17.67 -7.09
N GLU A 176 2.87 -17.92 -8.09
CA GLU A 176 3.18 -18.76 -9.26
C GLU A 176 3.27 -17.96 -10.58
N GLN A 177 2.82 -16.72 -10.56
CA GLN A 177 2.82 -15.84 -11.73
C GLN A 177 2.97 -14.38 -11.31
N ASN A 178 3.25 -13.50 -12.27
CA ASN A 178 3.30 -12.08 -12.03
C ASN A 178 1.95 -11.55 -11.52
N ILE A 179 1.98 -10.68 -10.51
CA ILE A 179 0.77 -10.18 -9.84
C ILE A 179 -0.15 -9.41 -10.79
N CYS A 180 0.40 -8.70 -11.77
CA CYS A 180 -0.37 -7.98 -12.78
C CYS A 180 -1.13 -8.94 -13.70
N GLN A 181 -0.48 -10.03 -14.14
CA GLN A 181 -1.13 -11.09 -14.93
C GLN A 181 -2.22 -11.79 -14.11
N ARG A 182 -1.94 -12.03 -12.82
CA ARG A 182 -2.93 -12.65 -11.93
C ARG A 182 -4.19 -11.80 -11.81
N LEU A 183 -4.04 -10.49 -11.58
CA LEU A 183 -5.17 -9.59 -11.40
C LEU A 183 -5.94 -9.31 -12.68
N SER A 184 -5.28 -9.27 -13.84
CA SER A 184 -5.96 -9.02 -15.13
C SER A 184 -6.94 -10.13 -15.51
N GLY A 185 -6.65 -11.39 -15.15
CA GLY A 185 -7.53 -12.55 -15.40
C GLY A 185 -8.38 -12.98 -14.21
N HIS A 186 -8.48 -12.16 -13.14
CA HIS A 186 -9.08 -12.58 -11.88
C HIS A 186 -10.60 -12.36 -11.87
N SER A 187 -11.39 -13.44 -11.93
CA SER A 187 -12.86 -13.38 -11.95
C SER A 187 -13.47 -12.64 -10.76
N THR A 188 -13.00 -12.89 -9.55
CA THR A 188 -13.48 -12.18 -8.34
C THR A 188 -13.18 -10.70 -8.39
N PHE A 189 -12.06 -10.27 -8.99
CA PHE A 189 -11.78 -8.84 -9.18
C PHE A 189 -12.79 -8.20 -10.13
N GLN A 190 -13.12 -8.88 -11.25
CA GLN A 190 -14.14 -8.43 -12.17
C GLN A 190 -15.52 -8.39 -11.51
N GLU A 191 -15.82 -9.37 -10.68
CA GLU A 191 -17.06 -9.44 -9.89
C GLU A 191 -17.17 -8.24 -8.93
N ILE A 192 -16.12 -7.93 -8.16
CA ILE A 192 -16.07 -6.78 -7.26
C ILE A 192 -16.24 -5.46 -8.04
N LEU A 193 -15.54 -5.29 -9.16
CA LEU A 193 -15.69 -4.11 -10.02
C LEU A 193 -17.12 -3.96 -10.54
N THR A 194 -17.80 -5.05 -10.83
CA THR A 194 -19.17 -5.03 -11.34
C THR A 194 -20.17 -4.66 -10.24
N TYR A 195 -20.10 -5.33 -9.09
CA TYR A 195 -21.10 -5.15 -8.03
C TYR A 195 -20.87 -3.90 -7.19
N GLN A 196 -19.63 -3.56 -6.88
CA GLN A 196 -19.34 -2.43 -5.99
C GLN A 196 -19.36 -1.07 -6.71
N ASN A 197 -19.18 -1.05 -8.05
CA ASN A 197 -19.24 0.19 -8.82
C ASN A 197 -20.62 0.45 -9.48
N SER A 198 -21.45 -0.57 -9.67
CA SER A 198 -22.63 -0.47 -10.54
C SER A 198 -23.91 0.01 -9.88
N LEU A 199 -23.96 0.17 -8.57
CA LEU A 199 -25.23 0.41 -7.85
C LEU A 199 -25.50 1.86 -7.49
N SER A 200 -24.81 2.82 -8.08
CA SER A 200 -24.99 4.21 -7.70
C SER A 200 -25.31 5.16 -8.83
N PHE A 201 -26.57 5.19 -9.20
CA PHE A 201 -27.15 6.32 -9.92
C PHE A 201 -27.63 7.37 -8.93
N LYS A 202 -27.02 8.58 -8.98
CA LYS A 202 -27.37 9.81 -8.26
C LYS A 202 -27.15 9.81 -6.73
N ASN A 203 -26.19 10.59 -6.29
CA ASN A 203 -25.89 10.97 -4.89
C ASN A 203 -25.19 9.92 -4.02
N ILE A 204 -24.36 9.05 -4.58
CA ILE A 204 -23.50 8.20 -3.76
C ILE A 204 -22.08 8.77 -3.79
N PRO A 205 -21.44 8.87 -2.61
CA PRO A 205 -20.04 9.25 -2.53
C PRO A 205 -19.22 8.37 -3.48
N SER A 206 -18.32 8.98 -4.23
CA SER A 206 -17.45 8.24 -5.15
C SER A 206 -16.52 7.35 -4.36
N ASN A 207 -16.83 6.06 -4.35
CA ASN A 207 -15.98 5.06 -3.76
C ASN A 207 -15.02 4.52 -4.82
N GLU A 208 -13.75 4.44 -4.47
CA GLU A 208 -12.73 3.84 -5.33
C GLU A 208 -12.46 2.39 -4.92
N ILE A 209 -12.42 1.49 -5.90
CA ILE A 209 -11.85 0.16 -5.70
C ILE A 209 -10.33 0.29 -5.74
N MET A 210 -9.69 -0.12 -4.65
CA MET A 210 -8.26 -0.01 -4.42
C MET A 210 -7.59 -1.37 -4.47
N ILE A 211 -6.38 -1.39 -5.00
CA ILE A 211 -5.50 -2.55 -5.06
C ILE A 211 -4.27 -2.22 -4.22
N LEU A 212 -4.05 -3.03 -3.19
CA LEU A 212 -2.88 -2.94 -2.33
C LEU A 212 -2.02 -4.18 -2.56
N LEU A 213 -0.75 -3.97 -2.88
CA LEU A 213 0.21 -5.01 -3.26
C LEU A 213 1.27 -5.13 -2.17
N PHE A 214 1.31 -6.25 -1.47
CA PHE A 214 2.21 -6.47 -0.34
C PHE A 214 3.32 -7.47 -0.66
N ARG A 215 4.47 -7.22 -0.06
CA ARG A 215 5.64 -8.12 -0.02
C ARG A 215 6.07 -8.37 1.41
N ILE A 216 6.79 -9.44 1.64
CA ILE A 216 7.57 -9.62 2.86
C ILE A 216 8.80 -8.71 2.74
N LYS A 217 8.95 -7.77 3.65
CA LYS A 217 10.07 -6.82 3.64
C LYS A 217 11.22 -7.33 4.49
N ASP A 218 10.92 -7.60 5.75
CA ASP A 218 11.88 -7.99 6.77
C ASP A 218 11.34 -9.16 7.59
N ASN A 219 12.27 -9.98 8.09
CA ASN A 219 12.00 -11.09 8.99
C ASN A 219 12.88 -10.94 10.22
N ASN A 220 12.27 -11.03 11.41
CA ASN A 220 12.98 -11.01 12.68
C ASN A 220 12.66 -12.25 13.48
N THR A 221 13.68 -13.00 13.89
CA THR A 221 13.52 -14.15 14.77
C THR A 221 13.97 -13.78 16.18
N VAL A 222 13.07 -13.90 17.13
CA VAL A 222 13.34 -13.67 18.56
C VAL A 222 13.32 -15.03 19.27
N VAL A 223 14.43 -15.38 19.88
CA VAL A 223 14.57 -16.62 20.67
C VAL A 223 14.98 -16.23 22.07
N LYS A 224 14.34 -16.83 23.06
CA LYS A 224 14.70 -16.67 24.47
C LYS A 224 15.15 -18.04 25.02
N TRP A 225 16.40 -18.14 25.38
CA TRP A 225 16.94 -19.28 26.10
C TRP A 225 16.78 -19.07 27.59
N GLY A 226 16.41 -20.12 28.33
CA GLY A 226 16.40 -20.14 29.79
C GLY A 226 17.80 -20.35 30.36
N ASP A 227 17.94 -20.19 31.67
CA ASP A 227 19.20 -20.35 32.39
C ASP A 227 19.81 -21.76 32.27
N GLU A 228 18.98 -22.76 31.96
CA GLU A 228 19.39 -24.17 31.75
C GLU A 228 19.82 -24.48 30.32
N ALA A 229 19.77 -23.51 29.40
CA ALA A 229 20.13 -23.75 28.00
C ALA A 229 21.63 -24.02 27.87
N THR A 230 21.99 -25.13 27.24
CA THR A 230 23.39 -25.48 27.01
C THR A 230 23.97 -24.71 25.80
N SER A 231 25.28 -24.50 25.78
CA SER A 231 25.98 -23.92 24.63
C SER A 231 25.78 -24.73 23.36
N GLU A 232 25.64 -26.05 23.47
CA GLU A 232 25.40 -26.96 22.36
C GLU A 232 23.99 -26.75 21.77
N GLU A 233 22.94 -26.64 22.60
CA GLU A 233 21.58 -26.35 22.13
C GLU A 233 21.48 -25.01 21.41
N ILE A 234 22.15 -23.97 21.95
CA ILE A 234 22.22 -22.63 21.32
C ILE A 234 22.96 -22.73 19.99
N SER A 235 24.11 -23.39 19.95
CA SER A 235 24.90 -23.57 18.74
C SER A 235 24.11 -24.33 17.64
N ASN A 236 23.48 -25.44 18.00
CA ASN A 236 22.67 -26.25 17.08
C ASN A 236 21.51 -25.43 16.51
N TYR A 237 20.78 -24.67 17.37
CA TYR A 237 19.72 -23.80 16.89
C TYR A 237 20.23 -22.79 15.85
N LEU A 238 21.34 -22.09 16.13
CA LEU A 238 21.90 -21.07 15.27
C LEU A 238 22.48 -21.64 13.95
N THR A 239 22.96 -22.88 13.97
CA THR A 239 23.54 -23.56 12.81
C THR A 239 22.48 -24.16 11.90
N ASP A 240 21.46 -24.80 12.48
CA ASP A 240 20.47 -25.59 11.76
C ASP A 240 19.23 -24.78 11.36
N TYR A 241 19.10 -23.56 11.90
CA TYR A 241 17.98 -22.70 11.60
C TYR A 241 17.99 -22.22 10.13
N ILE A 242 16.91 -22.53 9.41
CA ILE A 242 16.69 -22.07 8.05
C ILE A 242 15.43 -21.20 8.03
N LEU A 243 15.60 -19.94 7.62
CA LEU A 243 14.47 -19.03 7.43
C LEU A 243 13.53 -19.56 6.33
N PRO A 244 12.20 -19.58 6.55
CA PRO A 244 11.26 -19.95 5.51
C PRO A 244 11.36 -18.99 4.32
N SER A 245 11.16 -19.50 3.10
CA SER A 245 11.18 -18.65 1.89
C SER A 245 10.00 -17.66 1.89
N ASP A 246 10.19 -16.50 1.24
CA ASP A 246 9.17 -15.47 1.10
C ASP A 246 7.89 -16.01 0.45
N LYS A 247 8.02 -16.95 -0.51
CA LYS A 247 6.87 -17.65 -1.09
C LYS A 247 6.07 -18.39 -0.02
N LYS A 248 6.72 -19.14 0.87
CA LYS A 248 6.07 -19.91 1.94
C LYS A 248 5.44 -18.98 2.98
N LEU A 249 6.16 -17.90 3.36
CA LEU A 249 5.64 -16.89 4.27
C LEU A 249 4.45 -16.12 3.67
N SER A 250 4.50 -15.80 2.36
CA SER A 250 3.38 -15.13 1.68
C SER A 250 2.14 -16.00 1.61
N LEU A 251 2.28 -17.33 1.43
CA LEU A 251 1.16 -18.27 1.47
C LEU A 251 0.50 -18.33 2.86
N ASP A 252 1.32 -18.29 3.89
CA ASP A 252 0.88 -18.30 5.30
C ASP A 252 0.21 -16.96 5.67
N ALA A 253 0.83 -15.84 5.30
CA ALA A 253 0.31 -14.50 5.51
C ALA A 253 -1.03 -14.26 4.80
N GLU A 254 -1.23 -14.76 3.57
CA GLU A 254 -2.53 -14.72 2.89
C GLU A 254 -3.61 -15.38 3.74
N LYS A 255 -3.36 -16.61 4.21
CA LYS A 255 -4.32 -17.34 5.05
C LYS A 255 -4.58 -16.65 6.38
N ALA A 256 -3.52 -16.09 6.99
CA ALA A 256 -3.62 -15.32 8.23
C ALA A 256 -4.48 -14.06 8.06
N LEU A 257 -4.28 -13.29 6.99
CA LEU A 257 -5.07 -12.11 6.64
C LEU A 257 -6.54 -12.48 6.38
N ILE A 258 -6.80 -13.54 5.60
CA ILE A 258 -8.18 -13.98 5.31
C ILE A 258 -8.88 -14.42 6.60
N ARG A 259 -8.20 -15.19 7.46
CA ARG A 259 -8.76 -15.62 8.75
C ARG A 259 -9.06 -14.44 9.67
N HIS A 260 -8.19 -13.45 9.71
CA HIS A 260 -8.34 -12.29 10.58
C HIS A 260 -9.47 -11.37 10.11
N LEU A 261 -9.47 -11.01 8.81
CA LEU A 261 -10.42 -10.06 8.25
C LEU A 261 -11.75 -10.71 7.83
N GLN A 262 -11.74 -11.98 7.39
CA GLN A 262 -12.89 -12.69 6.84
C GLN A 262 -13.64 -11.94 5.74
N PRO A 263 -12.96 -11.54 4.64
CA PRO A 263 -13.56 -10.72 3.60
C PRO A 263 -14.67 -11.46 2.84
N GLU A 264 -15.65 -10.72 2.36
CA GLU A 264 -16.87 -11.26 1.75
C GLU A 264 -16.64 -12.13 0.52
N TYR A 265 -15.71 -11.73 -0.35
CA TYR A 265 -15.45 -12.41 -1.62
C TYR A 265 -14.44 -13.56 -1.50
N ASN A 266 -13.88 -13.82 -0.31
CA ASN A 266 -13.09 -15.02 -0.09
C ASN A 266 -13.98 -16.22 0.20
N LYS A 267 -14.03 -17.17 -0.73
CA LYS A 267 -14.84 -18.40 -0.58
C LYS A 267 -14.37 -19.27 0.59
N ILE A 268 -13.06 -19.31 0.85
CA ILE A 268 -12.44 -20.05 1.94
C ILE A 268 -11.94 -19.06 2.98
N LEU A 269 -12.51 -19.09 4.19
CA LEU A 269 -12.20 -18.15 5.27
C LEU A 269 -11.15 -18.66 6.27
N TYR A 270 -10.59 -19.85 6.04
CA TYR A 270 -9.54 -20.46 6.86
C TYR A 270 -9.80 -20.43 8.38
N LYS A 271 -11.05 -20.66 8.81
CA LYS A 271 -11.47 -20.55 10.23
C LYS A 271 -10.65 -21.42 11.18
N SER A 272 -10.18 -22.60 10.71
CA SER A 272 -9.35 -23.54 11.48
C SER A 272 -7.84 -23.39 11.24
N PHE A 273 -7.41 -22.32 10.54
CA PHE A 273 -5.98 -22.07 10.29
C PHE A 273 -5.25 -21.65 11.58
N PRO A 274 -4.00 -22.11 11.83
CA PRO A 274 -3.27 -23.09 11.04
C PRO A 274 -3.71 -24.52 11.35
N ASN A 275 -3.79 -25.37 10.33
CA ASN A 275 -3.90 -26.81 10.47
C ASN A 275 -2.49 -27.44 10.54
N LYS A 276 -2.40 -28.74 10.83
CA LYS A 276 -1.11 -29.45 10.91
C LYS A 276 -0.26 -29.33 9.64
N THR A 277 -0.89 -29.22 8.48
CA THR A 277 -0.23 -29.08 7.17
C THR A 277 0.22 -27.64 6.87
N ASP A 278 -0.28 -26.67 7.63
CA ASP A 278 0.05 -25.25 7.45
C ASP A 278 1.28 -24.82 8.27
N LEU A 279 1.73 -25.69 9.21
CA LEU A 279 2.81 -25.35 10.14
C LEU A 279 4.13 -25.08 9.40
N ILE A 280 4.75 -23.96 9.73
CA ILE A 280 6.02 -23.50 9.13
C ILE A 280 7.13 -23.63 10.18
N ASN A 281 8.13 -24.50 9.92
CA ASN A 281 9.29 -24.66 10.79
C ASN A 281 8.87 -24.80 12.28
N LYS A 282 7.86 -25.65 12.54
CA LYS A 282 7.25 -25.86 13.86
C LYS A 282 8.25 -26.26 14.95
N ASP A 283 9.39 -26.80 14.56
CA ASP A 283 10.45 -27.22 15.48
C ASP A 283 11.28 -26.02 15.97
N TYR A 284 11.32 -24.92 15.20
CA TYR A 284 12.04 -23.68 15.51
C TYR A 284 11.14 -22.56 16.02
N HIS A 285 9.84 -22.53 15.60
CA HIS A 285 8.93 -21.46 15.96
C HIS A 285 7.73 -21.96 16.75
N SER A 286 7.40 -21.27 17.82
CA SER A 286 6.15 -21.43 18.57
C SER A 286 5.04 -20.52 18.04
N LEU A 287 5.43 -19.40 17.43
CA LEU A 287 4.55 -18.33 16.98
C LEU A 287 5.15 -17.63 15.75
N ILE A 288 4.30 -17.33 14.79
CA ILE A 288 4.60 -16.44 13.66
C ILE A 288 3.69 -15.22 13.76
N LEU A 289 4.26 -14.03 13.59
CA LEU A 289 3.55 -12.74 13.59
C LEU A 289 3.65 -12.09 12.22
N TYR A 290 2.55 -11.49 11.77
CA TYR A 290 2.50 -10.67 10.57
C TYR A 290 1.99 -9.28 10.92
N GLY A 291 2.77 -8.22 10.65
CA GLY A 291 2.41 -6.82 10.89
C GLY A 291 2.57 -5.98 9.63
N LEU A 292 1.68 -5.01 9.44
CA LEU A 292 1.79 -4.02 8.34
C LEU A 292 2.75 -2.91 8.76
N THR A 293 3.73 -2.59 7.91
CA THR A 293 4.70 -1.51 8.19
C THR A 293 4.27 -0.15 7.67
N ASP A 294 3.38 -0.11 6.68
CA ASP A 294 2.83 1.14 6.16
C ASP A 294 1.70 1.63 7.06
N PRO A 295 1.55 2.97 7.29
CA PRO A 295 0.56 3.53 8.19
C PRO A 295 -0.84 3.55 7.55
N ILE A 296 -1.35 2.37 7.23
CA ILE A 296 -2.67 2.13 6.65
C ILE A 296 -3.50 1.28 7.60
N LYS A 297 -4.81 1.30 7.41
CA LYS A 297 -5.74 0.47 8.18
C LYS A 297 -6.61 -0.36 7.25
N LEU A 298 -6.58 -1.66 7.42
CA LEU A 298 -7.44 -2.61 6.72
C LEU A 298 -8.63 -2.97 7.61
N ASN A 299 -9.85 -2.75 7.12
CA ASN A 299 -11.08 -2.96 7.86
C ASN A 299 -11.98 -3.95 7.15
N TYR A 300 -12.67 -4.81 7.90
CA TYR A 300 -13.84 -5.53 7.41
C TYR A 300 -14.79 -5.83 8.58
N LYS A 301 -16.03 -5.28 8.54
CA LYS A 301 -17.04 -5.40 9.61
C LYS A 301 -16.46 -4.95 10.96
N LYS A 302 -16.21 -5.89 11.87
CA LYS A 302 -15.67 -5.64 13.22
C LYS A 302 -14.17 -5.94 13.34
N SER A 303 -13.56 -6.46 12.28
CA SER A 303 -12.13 -6.78 12.26
C SER A 303 -11.36 -5.63 11.65
N GLU A 304 -10.25 -5.28 12.26
CA GLU A 304 -9.32 -4.27 11.77
C GLU A 304 -7.88 -4.75 11.93
N LEU A 305 -7.01 -4.21 11.09
CA LEU A 305 -5.56 -4.41 11.16
C LEU A 305 -4.89 -3.08 10.86
N LYS A 306 -4.33 -2.46 11.87
CA LYS A 306 -3.63 -1.18 11.79
C LYS A 306 -2.15 -1.43 11.51
N GLY A 307 -1.63 -0.79 10.46
CA GLY A 307 -0.22 -0.74 10.17
C GLY A 307 0.44 0.51 10.76
N ASN A 308 1.71 0.39 11.09
CA ASN A 308 2.55 1.51 11.49
C ASN A 308 4.03 1.15 11.30
N LYS A 309 4.86 2.15 11.06
CA LYS A 309 6.32 1.98 11.01
C LYS A 309 6.87 1.54 12.38
N ASP A 310 6.31 2.09 13.45
CA ASP A 310 6.72 1.78 14.82
C ASP A 310 6.09 0.47 15.31
N TRP A 311 6.93 -0.43 15.78
CA TRP A 311 6.55 -1.78 16.22
C TRP A 311 5.49 -1.78 17.33
N GLY A 312 5.55 -0.83 18.25
CA GLY A 312 4.64 -0.71 19.37
C GLY A 312 3.25 -0.14 19.03
N GLU A 313 3.09 0.42 17.84
CA GLU A 313 1.87 1.12 17.41
C GLU A 313 1.10 0.39 16.29
N ARG A 314 1.59 -0.78 15.85
CA ARG A 314 0.94 -1.60 14.83
C ARG A 314 0.34 -2.86 15.39
N ASP A 315 -0.69 -3.35 14.72
CA ASP A 315 -1.31 -4.64 15.04
C ASP A 315 -0.53 -5.80 14.42
N TYR A 316 -0.62 -6.97 15.08
CA TYR A 316 -0.05 -8.21 14.58
C TYR A 316 -1.08 -9.33 14.50
N ILE A 317 -1.08 -10.03 13.38
CA ILE A 317 -1.80 -11.30 13.25
C ILE A 317 -0.93 -12.42 13.77
N SER A 318 -1.43 -13.16 14.75
CA SER A 318 -0.72 -14.25 15.42
C SER A 318 -1.09 -15.61 14.82
N VAL A 319 -0.08 -16.38 14.42
CA VAL A 319 -0.21 -17.76 13.91
C VAL A 319 0.57 -18.70 14.82
N LYS A 320 -0.12 -19.42 15.69
CA LYS A 320 0.50 -20.36 16.65
C LYS A 320 0.93 -21.63 15.93
N GLN A 321 2.18 -22.05 16.12
CA GLN A 321 2.78 -23.28 15.54
C GLN A 321 2.68 -24.42 16.56
N LYS A 322 1.47 -25.00 16.74
CA LYS A 322 1.22 -26.05 17.73
C LYS A 322 1.35 -27.45 17.14
#